data_a5a0b311b66de7998e65fb8bcac69876
#
_entry.id   a5a0b311b66de7998e65fb8bcac69876
#
_cell.length_a   1.000
_cell.length_b   1.000
_cell.length_c   1.000
_cell.angle_alpha   90.00
_cell.angle_beta   90.00
_cell.angle_gamma   90.00
#
_symmetry.space_group_name_H-M   'P 1'
#
loop_
_entity.id
_entity.type
_entity.pdbx_description
1 polymer ?
#
loop_
_entity_poly.entity_id
_entity_poly.type
_entity_poly.pdbx_seq_one_letter_code
_entity_poly.pdbx_strand_id
1 'polypeptide(L)'
;MLSIPKLNCAPYGVRACKYELCPFGVKVGVSPFRFGRDSYLFAVSVASDYLSACRELVSVVEAQEAAIGQAADWFADSILAGRMVHVFGSGHSRILVEEMWPRYGSFPGFNPIVELSLTFHNLVVGANGQRQAMFLENVSGLAQKIVRNFVLSDQDSALVVSSSGCNIVPIEMAAEFKQQGLRVVAIVSSRHSEASSSKHPEGKKLQDFADLVLDTGAPVGDAMVNVEGLETPVAPGSTVGGCMLINAVKAEVAERLTRAGHPPKVLTAGSICGRERAAELFESAYDEHGRRMAELYKNLGLSG
;
A
#
# COMPACT_ATOMS: atom_id res chain seq x y z
N MET A 1 -28.39 -23.79 -26.04
CA MET A 1 -27.82 -24.97 -25.38
C MET A 1 -26.70 -25.49 -26.25
N LEU A 2 -25.46 -25.20 -25.90
CA LEU A 2 -24.27 -25.75 -26.55
C LEU A 2 -23.43 -26.36 -25.43
N SER A 3 -23.26 -27.66 -25.49
CA SER A 3 -22.55 -28.50 -24.53
C SER A 3 -21.05 -28.35 -24.70
N ILE A 4 -20.36 -28.12 -23.59
CA ILE A 4 -18.89 -28.10 -23.48
C ILE A 4 -18.42 -29.54 -23.22
N PRO A 5 -17.47 -30.09 -24.00
CA PRO A 5 -16.90 -31.40 -23.71
C PRO A 5 -15.87 -31.33 -22.60
N LYS A 6 -15.94 -32.29 -21.67
CA LYS A 6 -14.96 -32.51 -20.59
C LYS A 6 -13.64 -33.03 -21.17
N LEU A 7 -12.53 -32.36 -20.84
CA LEU A 7 -11.17 -32.83 -21.11
C LEU A 7 -10.71 -33.77 -19.98
N ASN A 8 -10.48 -35.04 -20.35
CA ASN A 8 -9.77 -36.01 -19.51
C ASN A 8 -8.26 -35.83 -19.69
N CYS A 9 -7.54 -35.53 -18.63
CA CYS A 9 -6.08 -35.60 -18.61
C CYS A 9 -5.63 -36.97 -18.15
N ALA A 10 -4.94 -37.72 -19.03
CA ALA A 10 -4.14 -38.89 -18.70
C ALA A 10 -2.63 -38.55 -18.75
N PRO A 11 -1.78 -39.19 -17.94
CA PRO A 11 -0.38 -38.79 -17.78
C PRO A 11 0.54 -39.36 -18.84
N TYR A 12 1.59 -38.62 -19.15
CA TYR A 12 2.77 -38.93 -19.96
C TYR A 12 2.61 -39.01 -21.48
N GLY A 13 3.14 -38.00 -22.16
CA GLY A 13 3.41 -38.03 -23.59
C GLY A 13 3.53 -36.63 -24.18
N VAL A 14 4.78 -36.20 -24.42
CA VAL A 14 5.10 -34.96 -25.14
C VAL A 14 4.55 -35.04 -26.55
N ARG A 15 3.52 -34.27 -26.88
CA ARG A 15 3.10 -33.98 -28.26
C ARG A 15 3.10 -32.47 -28.48
N ALA A 16 3.73 -32.07 -29.58
CA ALA A 16 3.79 -30.71 -30.06
C ALA A 16 2.39 -30.07 -30.17
N CYS A 17 2.17 -28.98 -29.43
CA CYS A 17 1.00 -28.13 -29.62
C CYS A 17 1.15 -27.35 -30.92
N LYS A 18 0.23 -27.56 -31.87
CA LYS A 18 0.00 -26.64 -32.99
C LYS A 18 -0.78 -25.44 -32.48
N TYR A 19 -0.22 -24.27 -32.70
CA TYR A 19 -0.88 -22.98 -32.34
C TYR A 19 -2.07 -22.76 -33.28
N GLU A 20 -3.29 -22.63 -32.73
CA GLU A 20 -4.41 -22.05 -33.42
C GLU A 20 -4.40 -20.53 -33.25
N LEU A 21 -4.73 -19.83 -34.31
CA LEU A 21 -4.65 -18.39 -34.47
C LEU A 21 -5.63 -17.65 -33.56
N CYS A 22 -5.12 -16.70 -32.81
CA CYS A 22 -5.91 -15.70 -32.10
C CYS A 22 -6.56 -14.72 -33.12
N PRO A 23 -7.83 -14.28 -32.96
CA PRO A 23 -8.56 -13.54 -34.00
C PRO A 23 -8.09 -12.09 -34.23
N PHE A 24 -7.00 -11.64 -33.60
CA PHE A 24 -6.53 -10.25 -33.72
C PHE A 24 -5.21 -10.06 -34.51
N GLY A 25 -4.80 -11.02 -35.32
CA GLY A 25 -3.83 -10.78 -36.40
C GLY A 25 -2.45 -10.23 -36.02
N VAL A 26 -2.00 -10.32 -34.76
CA VAL A 26 -0.66 -9.87 -34.37
C VAL A 26 0.33 -11.02 -34.51
N LYS A 27 1.20 -10.93 -35.51
CA LYS A 27 2.37 -11.80 -35.64
C LYS A 27 3.43 -11.39 -34.65
N VAL A 28 3.59 -12.12 -33.56
CA VAL A 28 4.77 -12.02 -32.71
C VAL A 28 5.88 -12.88 -33.35
N GLY A 29 6.82 -12.24 -34.02
CA GLY A 29 7.98 -12.89 -34.60
C GLY A 29 8.95 -13.29 -33.48
N VAL A 30 9.00 -14.57 -33.15
CA VAL A 30 10.09 -15.14 -32.33
C VAL A 30 11.22 -15.51 -33.29
N SER A 31 12.30 -14.73 -33.26
CA SER A 31 13.55 -15.08 -33.98
C SER A 31 14.15 -16.32 -33.34
N PRO A 32 14.41 -17.39 -34.08
CA PRO A 32 15.08 -18.56 -33.53
C PRO A 32 16.59 -18.28 -33.47
N PHE A 33 17.11 -17.92 -32.32
CA PHE A 33 18.54 -18.07 -32.05
C PHE A 33 18.85 -19.58 -31.98
N ARG A 34 19.63 -20.08 -32.95
CA ARG A 34 20.21 -21.46 -32.93
C ARG A 34 21.32 -21.45 -31.87
N PHE A 35 21.06 -22.00 -30.70
CA PHE A 35 22.10 -22.50 -29.79
C PHE A 35 22.28 -24.02 -30.03
N GLY A 36 23.55 -24.49 -29.99
CA GLY A 36 23.93 -25.88 -30.20
C GLY A 36 23.22 -26.83 -29.21
N ARG A 37 23.11 -28.11 -29.66
CA ARG A 37 22.62 -29.22 -28.84
C ARG A 37 23.50 -29.33 -27.60
N ASP A 38 22.97 -28.93 -26.43
CA ASP A 38 23.22 -29.58 -25.16
C ASP A 38 22.39 -28.87 -24.09
N SER A 39 21.57 -29.68 -23.38
CA SER A 39 20.84 -29.39 -22.15
C SER A 39 20.03 -28.10 -22.13
N TYR A 40 18.70 -28.19 -22.33
CA TYR A 40 17.72 -27.21 -21.86
C TYR A 40 17.69 -27.24 -20.33
N LEU A 41 18.66 -26.63 -19.69
CA LEU A 41 18.46 -26.01 -18.40
C LEU A 41 17.51 -24.85 -18.70
N PHE A 42 16.28 -24.90 -18.17
CA PHE A 42 15.39 -23.73 -18.12
C PHE A 42 16.17 -22.66 -17.38
N ALA A 43 16.79 -21.73 -18.08
CA ALA A 43 17.35 -20.56 -17.47
C ALA A 43 16.16 -19.85 -16.79
N VAL A 44 16.16 -19.83 -15.47
CA VAL A 44 15.17 -19.12 -14.68
C VAL A 44 15.25 -17.66 -15.11
N SER A 45 14.16 -17.08 -15.61
CA SER A 45 14.18 -15.71 -16.09
C SER A 45 14.24 -14.76 -14.89
N VAL A 46 14.87 -13.59 -15.07
CA VAL A 46 14.92 -12.53 -14.06
C VAL A 46 13.51 -12.16 -13.54
N ALA A 47 12.50 -12.23 -14.40
CA ALA A 47 11.10 -12.06 -13.99
C ALA A 47 10.63 -13.19 -13.04
N SER A 48 11.07 -14.43 -13.26
CA SER A 48 10.77 -15.55 -12.37
C SER A 48 11.43 -15.37 -11.00
N ASP A 49 12.64 -14.81 -10.96
CA ASP A 49 13.34 -14.49 -9.71
C ASP A 49 12.57 -13.44 -8.91
N TYR A 50 12.10 -12.38 -9.58
CA TYR A 50 11.24 -11.37 -8.95
C TYR A 50 9.97 -11.97 -8.38
N LEU A 51 9.25 -12.78 -9.16
CA LEU A 51 8.01 -13.43 -8.71
C LEU A 51 8.28 -14.43 -7.56
N SER A 52 9.44 -15.06 -7.52
CA SER A 52 9.84 -15.91 -6.40
C SER A 52 10.06 -15.08 -5.13
N ALA A 53 10.79 -13.99 -5.24
CA ALA A 53 10.97 -13.04 -4.12
C ALA A 53 9.63 -12.46 -3.64
N CYS A 54 8.67 -12.18 -4.53
CA CYS A 54 7.32 -11.76 -4.12
C CYS A 54 6.60 -12.82 -3.28
N ARG A 55 6.80 -14.14 -3.53
CA ARG A 55 6.21 -15.19 -2.69
C ARG A 55 6.78 -15.17 -1.26
N GLU A 56 8.02 -14.80 -1.10
CA GLU A 56 8.61 -14.61 0.23
C GLU A 56 7.94 -13.44 0.97
N LEU A 57 7.63 -12.32 0.27
CA LEU A 57 6.87 -11.22 0.86
C LEU A 57 5.47 -11.68 1.32
N VAL A 58 4.79 -12.53 0.54
CA VAL A 58 3.50 -13.11 0.95
C VAL A 58 3.64 -13.85 2.27
N SER A 59 4.66 -14.71 2.41
CA SER A 59 4.89 -15.48 3.65
C SER A 59 5.17 -14.58 4.85
N VAL A 60 5.91 -13.46 4.65
CA VAL A 60 6.16 -12.48 5.73
C VAL A 60 4.85 -11.79 6.15
N VAL A 61 3.99 -11.44 5.21
CA VAL A 61 2.68 -10.81 5.51
C VAL A 61 1.75 -11.80 6.21
N GLU A 62 1.66 -13.04 5.73
CA GLU A 62 0.87 -14.12 6.36
C GLU A 62 1.26 -14.36 7.82
N ALA A 63 2.55 -14.32 8.13
CA ALA A 63 3.03 -14.51 9.50
C ALA A 63 2.60 -13.40 10.49
N GLN A 64 2.00 -12.31 9.99
CA GLN A 64 1.56 -11.15 10.79
C GLN A 64 0.04 -11.11 11.01
N GLU A 65 -0.69 -12.19 10.80
CA GLU A 65 -2.14 -12.23 10.91
C GLU A 65 -2.66 -11.61 12.21
N ALA A 66 -2.04 -11.93 13.36
CA ALA A 66 -2.42 -11.37 14.66
C ALA A 66 -2.22 -9.85 14.74
N ALA A 67 -1.12 -9.32 14.20
CA ALA A 67 -0.83 -7.89 14.17
C ALA A 67 -1.77 -7.15 13.19
N ILE A 68 -2.08 -7.75 12.04
CA ILE A 68 -3.08 -7.25 11.09
C ILE A 68 -4.44 -7.16 11.75
N GLY A 69 -4.85 -8.21 12.49
CA GLY A 69 -6.09 -8.24 13.26
C GLY A 69 -6.13 -7.13 14.31
N GLN A 70 -5.04 -6.91 15.04
CA GLN A 70 -4.96 -5.85 16.07
C GLN A 70 -5.06 -4.44 15.45
N ALA A 71 -4.39 -4.19 14.32
CA ALA A 71 -4.54 -2.92 13.58
C ALA A 71 -5.99 -2.71 13.15
N ALA A 72 -6.63 -3.77 12.64
CA ALA A 72 -8.02 -3.72 12.21
C ALA A 72 -9.00 -3.47 13.36
N ASP A 73 -8.76 -4.00 14.55
CA ASP A 73 -9.56 -3.69 15.75
C ASP A 73 -9.53 -2.20 16.04
N TRP A 74 -8.34 -1.60 16.12
CA TRP A 74 -8.19 -0.17 16.40
C TRP A 74 -8.82 0.73 15.33
N PHE A 75 -8.67 0.36 14.07
CA PHE A 75 -9.25 1.13 12.97
C PHE A 75 -10.77 1.02 12.92
N ALA A 76 -11.32 -0.17 13.20
CA ALA A 76 -12.76 -0.36 13.29
C ALA A 76 -13.36 0.43 14.46
N ASP A 77 -12.70 0.43 15.64
CA ASP A 77 -13.10 1.23 16.80
C ASP A 77 -13.21 2.72 16.45
N SER A 78 -12.18 3.29 15.80
CA SER A 78 -12.18 4.69 15.37
C SER A 78 -13.34 4.98 14.41
N ILE A 79 -13.57 4.12 13.43
CA ILE A 79 -14.62 4.30 12.43
C ILE A 79 -16.01 4.18 13.06
N LEU A 80 -16.22 3.23 13.99
CA LEU A 80 -17.48 3.04 14.73
C LEU A 80 -17.77 4.22 15.66
N ALA A 81 -16.74 4.84 16.23
CA ALA A 81 -16.86 6.07 17.02
C ALA A 81 -17.20 7.32 16.17
N GLY A 82 -17.39 7.15 14.85
CA GLY A 82 -17.64 8.26 13.92
C GLY A 82 -16.36 9.05 13.55
N ARG A 83 -15.21 8.58 14.00
CA ARG A 83 -13.89 9.18 13.77
C ARG A 83 -13.20 8.56 12.54
N MET A 84 -11.92 8.84 12.37
CA MET A 84 -11.16 8.41 11.19
C MET A 84 -9.81 7.80 11.55
N VAL A 85 -9.30 7.02 10.60
CA VAL A 85 -7.91 6.56 10.57
C VAL A 85 -7.12 7.50 9.68
N HIS A 86 -6.13 8.20 10.22
CA HIS A 86 -5.26 9.11 9.48
C HIS A 86 -4.14 8.31 8.82
N VAL A 87 -4.04 8.37 7.49
CA VAL A 87 -3.07 7.58 6.72
C VAL A 87 -2.08 8.51 6.05
N PHE A 88 -0.79 8.35 6.36
CA PHE A 88 0.29 9.19 5.83
C PHE A 88 1.42 8.35 5.24
N GLY A 89 2.00 8.84 4.14
CA GLY A 89 3.22 8.33 3.53
C GLY A 89 3.80 9.34 2.56
N SER A 90 5.11 9.54 2.59
CA SER A 90 5.86 10.38 1.66
C SER A 90 6.51 9.57 0.54
N GLY A 91 6.92 10.22 -0.55
CA GLY A 91 7.53 9.55 -1.69
C GLY A 91 6.62 8.44 -2.26
N HIS A 92 7.19 7.29 -2.56
CA HIS A 92 6.45 6.11 -3.04
C HIS A 92 5.53 5.49 -1.97
N SER A 93 5.76 5.73 -0.68
CA SER A 93 4.87 5.29 0.40
C SER A 93 3.46 5.88 0.29
N ARG A 94 3.28 6.99 -0.44
CA ARG A 94 1.97 7.53 -0.80
C ARG A 94 1.08 6.53 -1.54
N ILE A 95 1.64 5.62 -2.33
CA ILE A 95 0.87 4.60 -3.05
C ILE A 95 0.00 3.81 -2.08
N LEU A 96 0.50 3.51 -0.88
CA LEU A 96 -0.24 2.80 0.14
C LEU A 96 -1.36 3.65 0.76
N VAL A 97 -1.18 4.97 0.82
CA VAL A 97 -2.23 5.91 1.26
C VAL A 97 -3.40 5.89 0.28
N GLU A 98 -3.13 5.98 -1.01
CA GLU A 98 -4.14 5.92 -2.08
C GLU A 98 -4.73 4.52 -2.23
N GLU A 99 -3.96 3.46 -1.96
CA GLU A 99 -4.45 2.09 -1.90
C GLU A 99 -5.47 1.90 -0.77
N MET A 100 -5.32 2.61 0.36
CA MET A 100 -6.30 2.57 1.43
C MET A 100 -7.60 3.27 1.02
N TRP A 101 -7.55 4.50 0.52
CA TRP A 101 -8.69 5.31 0.10
C TRP A 101 -8.23 6.50 -0.78
N PRO A 102 -8.96 6.92 -1.84
CA PRO A 102 -10.18 6.30 -2.41
C PRO A 102 -9.83 5.38 -3.59
N ARG A 103 -10.44 4.22 -3.66
CA ARG A 103 -10.39 3.33 -4.84
C ARG A 103 -11.51 2.30 -4.80
N TYR A 104 -11.78 1.59 -5.90
CA TYR A 104 -12.69 0.45 -5.89
C TYR A 104 -12.21 -0.62 -4.91
N GLY A 105 -13.15 -1.18 -4.13
CA GLY A 105 -12.87 -2.10 -3.04
C GLY A 105 -12.51 -1.42 -1.72
N SER A 106 -12.50 -0.08 -1.65
CA SER A 106 -12.32 0.71 -0.43
C SER A 106 -13.64 1.34 0.03
N PHE A 107 -13.66 1.84 1.25
CA PHE A 107 -14.81 2.43 1.91
C PHE A 107 -14.40 3.63 2.79
N PRO A 108 -15.32 4.53 3.16
CA PRO A 108 -15.04 5.67 4.03
C PRO A 108 -14.58 5.27 5.43
N GLY A 109 -13.87 6.17 6.10
CA GLY A 109 -13.32 5.98 7.45
C GLY A 109 -11.82 6.26 7.51
N PHE A 110 -11.18 6.46 6.36
CA PHE A 110 -9.76 6.77 6.24
C PHE A 110 -9.57 8.20 5.76
N ASN A 111 -8.68 8.93 6.40
CA ASN A 111 -8.23 10.27 5.98
C ASN A 111 -6.86 10.16 5.30
N PRO A 112 -6.80 10.16 3.97
CA PRO A 112 -5.54 10.16 3.25
C PRO A 112 -4.86 11.52 3.37
N ILE A 113 -3.74 11.58 4.06
CA ILE A 113 -2.90 12.78 4.17
C ILE A 113 -1.85 12.71 3.06
N VAL A 114 -2.08 13.45 1.98
CA VAL A 114 -1.21 13.49 0.80
C VAL A 114 -0.71 14.90 0.56
N GLU A 115 0.59 15.09 0.79
CA GLU A 115 1.29 16.33 0.48
C GLU A 115 2.02 16.20 -0.85
N LEU A 116 1.54 16.87 -1.90
CA LEU A 116 2.11 16.77 -3.24
C LEU A 116 3.60 17.12 -3.31
N SER A 117 4.04 18.08 -2.51
CA SER A 117 5.46 18.47 -2.39
C SER A 117 6.34 17.35 -1.84
N LEU A 118 5.78 16.44 -1.05
CA LEU A 118 6.47 15.27 -0.46
C LEU A 118 6.37 14.01 -1.32
N THR A 119 5.55 14.01 -2.37
CA THR A 119 5.16 12.75 -3.03
C THR A 119 5.27 12.80 -4.54
N PHE A 120 5.26 13.96 -5.15
CA PHE A 120 5.17 14.08 -6.59
C PHE A 120 6.54 13.97 -7.27
N HIS A 121 6.64 13.10 -8.27
CA HIS A 121 7.90 12.70 -8.88
C HIS A 121 8.14 13.29 -10.26
N ASN A 122 7.15 13.96 -10.83
CA ASN A 122 7.26 14.55 -12.16
C ASN A 122 7.37 16.08 -12.11
N LEU A 123 7.51 16.71 -13.26
CA LEU A 123 7.74 18.15 -13.39
C LEU A 123 6.52 19.03 -13.09
N VAL A 124 5.36 18.47 -12.74
CA VAL A 124 4.14 19.27 -12.47
C VAL A 124 4.28 20.15 -11.23
N VAL A 125 5.01 19.68 -10.20
CA VAL A 125 5.29 20.45 -8.98
C VAL A 125 6.65 21.17 -9.01
N GLY A 126 7.25 21.29 -10.17
CA GLY A 126 8.55 21.94 -10.40
C GLY A 126 9.60 21.00 -10.97
N ALA A 127 10.71 21.59 -11.45
CA ALA A 127 11.77 20.86 -12.13
C ALA A 127 12.56 19.90 -11.24
N ASN A 128 12.45 20.01 -9.92
CA ASN A 128 13.16 19.16 -8.96
C ASN A 128 12.56 17.75 -8.84
N GLY A 129 11.25 17.60 -9.06
CA GLY A 129 10.57 16.30 -8.96
C GLY A 129 10.85 15.57 -7.64
N GLN A 130 11.30 14.33 -7.72
CA GLN A 130 11.61 13.49 -6.54
C GLN A 130 12.71 14.08 -5.65
N ARG A 131 13.66 14.83 -6.18
CA ARG A 131 14.72 15.47 -5.37
C ARG A 131 14.14 16.42 -4.32
N GLN A 132 13.08 17.14 -4.67
CA GLN A 132 12.36 18.02 -3.75
C GLN A 132 11.66 17.21 -2.66
N ALA A 133 10.93 16.16 -3.03
CA ALA A 133 10.26 15.29 -2.07
C ALA A 133 11.25 14.68 -1.07
N MET A 134 12.37 14.13 -1.54
CA MET A 134 13.43 13.56 -0.71
C MET A 134 14.12 14.61 0.20
N PHE A 135 14.20 15.86 -0.22
CA PHE A 135 14.71 16.95 0.63
C PHE A 135 13.68 17.31 1.72
N LEU A 136 12.43 17.56 1.31
CA LEU A 136 11.38 18.04 2.21
C LEU A 136 10.99 17.01 3.27
N GLU A 137 11.06 15.72 2.98
CA GLU A 137 10.76 14.67 3.97
C GLU A 137 11.80 14.60 5.12
N ASN A 138 12.89 15.40 5.01
CA ASN A 138 13.90 15.55 6.05
C ASN A 138 13.91 16.95 6.68
N VAL A 139 12.87 17.75 6.47
CA VAL A 139 12.70 19.07 7.09
C VAL A 139 11.91 18.95 8.38
N SER A 140 12.58 19.13 9.52
CA SER A 140 11.94 19.11 10.84
C SER A 140 10.87 20.20 11.00
N GLY A 141 9.79 19.88 11.70
CA GLY A 141 8.65 20.75 11.94
C GLY A 141 7.62 20.79 10.80
N LEU A 142 7.89 20.14 9.66
CA LEU A 142 6.90 20.08 8.58
C LEU A 142 5.68 19.21 8.99
N ALA A 143 5.90 18.13 9.72
CA ALA A 143 4.83 17.28 10.22
C ALA A 143 3.82 18.06 11.09
N GLN A 144 4.30 18.93 11.97
CA GLN A 144 3.43 19.79 12.80
C GLN A 144 2.55 20.72 11.95
N LYS A 145 3.11 21.27 10.85
CA LYS A 145 2.32 22.11 9.94
C LYS A 145 1.23 21.33 9.22
N ILE A 146 1.50 20.06 8.89
CA ILE A 146 0.52 19.15 8.26
C ILE A 146 -0.58 18.79 9.27
N VAL A 147 -0.20 18.29 10.44
CA VAL A 147 -1.13 17.80 11.49
C VAL A 147 -2.03 18.92 12.01
N ARG A 148 -1.52 20.16 12.10
CA ARG A 148 -2.30 21.34 12.52
C ARG A 148 -3.58 21.58 11.70
N ASN A 149 -3.65 21.04 10.48
CA ASN A 149 -4.84 21.22 9.66
C ASN A 149 -6.02 20.33 10.07
N PHE A 150 -5.88 19.49 11.09
CA PHE A 150 -6.89 18.53 11.51
C PHE A 150 -7.23 18.67 12.99
N VAL A 151 -8.51 18.54 13.33
CA VAL A 151 -8.99 18.41 14.73
C VAL A 151 -8.93 16.93 15.09
N LEU A 152 -7.83 16.50 15.68
CA LEU A 152 -7.60 15.13 16.11
C LEU A 152 -8.27 14.83 17.46
N SER A 153 -8.53 13.56 17.72
CA SER A 153 -9.09 13.03 18.95
C SER A 153 -8.37 11.75 19.35
N ASP A 154 -8.33 11.42 20.62
CA ASP A 154 -7.85 10.15 21.16
C ASP A 154 -8.65 8.93 20.69
N GLN A 155 -9.82 9.15 20.09
CA GLN A 155 -10.62 8.12 19.41
C GLN A 155 -10.20 7.88 17.95
N ASP A 156 -9.34 8.73 17.39
CA ASP A 156 -8.75 8.49 16.06
C ASP A 156 -7.64 7.47 16.16
N SER A 157 -7.31 6.85 15.02
CA SER A 157 -6.11 6.05 14.83
C SER A 157 -5.27 6.61 13.71
N ALA A 158 -4.01 6.23 13.64
CA ALA A 158 -3.12 6.63 12.57
C ALA A 158 -2.38 5.44 11.97
N LEU A 159 -2.11 5.52 10.67
CA LEU A 159 -1.26 4.61 9.92
C LEU A 159 -0.18 5.41 9.21
N VAL A 160 1.07 5.22 9.59
CA VAL A 160 2.22 5.91 8.99
C VAL A 160 3.07 4.91 8.24
N VAL A 161 3.33 5.20 6.96
CA VAL A 161 4.08 4.31 6.07
C VAL A 161 5.42 4.94 5.70
N SER A 162 6.51 4.21 5.96
CA SER A 162 7.85 4.60 5.54
C SER A 162 8.75 3.37 5.45
N SER A 163 9.24 3.02 4.26
CA SER A 163 10.02 1.80 4.05
C SER A 163 11.22 1.68 5.00
N SER A 164 12.04 2.73 5.14
CA SER A 164 13.15 2.75 6.09
C SER A 164 12.76 3.14 7.52
N GLY A 165 11.65 3.87 7.70
CA GLY A 165 11.29 4.47 8.98
C GLY A 165 12.30 5.51 9.51
N CYS A 166 13.19 6.02 8.68
CA CYS A 166 14.36 6.83 9.10
C CYS A 166 14.30 8.30 8.70
N ASN A 167 13.34 8.71 7.87
CA ASN A 167 13.20 10.11 7.43
C ASN A 167 12.40 10.92 8.47
N ILE A 168 12.73 12.21 8.62
CA ILE A 168 12.25 13.06 9.71
C ILE A 168 10.72 13.21 9.68
N VAL A 169 10.13 13.57 8.54
CA VAL A 169 8.69 13.87 8.50
C VAL A 169 7.81 12.66 8.86
N PRO A 170 8.01 11.44 8.34
CA PRO A 170 7.24 10.29 8.82
C PRO A 170 7.40 10.00 10.33
N ILE A 171 8.60 10.22 10.88
CA ILE A 171 8.86 10.04 12.30
C ILE A 171 8.08 11.08 13.12
N GLU A 172 8.21 12.37 12.76
CA GLU A 172 7.49 13.45 13.44
C GLU A 172 5.98 13.34 13.27
N MET A 173 5.45 12.85 12.13
CA MET A 173 4.02 12.56 11.97
C MET A 173 3.52 11.57 13.02
N ALA A 174 4.25 10.46 13.21
CA ALA A 174 3.90 9.48 14.22
C ALA A 174 3.98 10.08 15.65
N ALA A 175 5.03 10.87 15.92
CA ALA A 175 5.18 11.56 17.21
C ALA A 175 4.03 12.51 17.50
N GLU A 176 3.61 13.33 16.52
CA GLU A 176 2.47 14.24 16.66
C GLU A 176 1.16 13.47 16.91
N PHE A 177 0.89 12.39 16.20
CA PHE A 177 -0.27 11.55 16.45
C PHE A 177 -0.25 10.95 17.86
N LYS A 178 0.91 10.49 18.33
CA LYS A 178 1.07 9.99 19.71
C LYS A 178 0.81 11.07 20.76
N GLN A 179 1.28 12.29 20.55
CA GLN A 179 1.02 13.42 21.45
C GLN A 179 -0.47 13.75 21.58
N GLN A 180 -1.24 13.53 20.50
CA GLN A 180 -2.69 13.71 20.50
C GLN A 180 -3.46 12.49 21.05
N GLY A 181 -2.77 11.45 21.51
CA GLY A 181 -3.37 10.27 22.12
C GLY A 181 -3.83 9.18 21.13
N LEU A 182 -3.51 9.31 19.84
CA LEU A 182 -3.88 8.32 18.85
C LEU A 182 -3.11 7.02 19.03
N ARG A 183 -3.74 5.90 18.67
CA ARG A 183 -3.04 4.62 18.43
C ARG A 183 -2.38 4.70 17.06
N VAL A 184 -1.06 4.45 17.02
CA VAL A 184 -0.25 4.58 15.81
C VAL A 184 0.21 3.21 15.32
N VAL A 185 -0.14 2.87 14.10
CA VAL A 185 0.38 1.71 13.36
C VAL A 185 1.43 2.21 12.38
N ALA A 186 2.61 1.58 12.36
CA ALA A 186 3.65 1.83 11.36
C ALA A 186 3.73 0.68 10.36
N ILE A 187 3.87 1.00 9.07
CA ILE A 187 4.30 0.03 8.04
C ILE A 187 5.72 0.39 7.63
N VAL A 188 6.65 -0.53 7.85
CA VAL A 188 8.07 -0.39 7.51
C VAL A 188 8.59 -1.66 6.80
N SER A 189 9.80 -1.62 6.25
CA SER A 189 10.60 -2.81 6.01
C SER A 189 11.55 -2.96 7.18
N SER A 190 11.35 -3.94 8.05
CA SER A 190 12.13 -4.12 9.28
C SER A 190 13.62 -4.26 8.98
N ARG A 191 13.97 -5.12 8.03
CA ARG A 191 15.36 -5.34 7.59
C ARG A 191 16.01 -4.06 7.05
N HIS A 192 15.27 -3.30 6.23
CA HIS A 192 15.78 -2.05 5.67
C HIS A 192 15.90 -0.97 6.74
N SER A 193 14.96 -0.89 7.66
CA SER A 193 15.00 0.03 8.79
C SER A 193 16.19 -0.26 9.72
N GLU A 194 16.43 -1.52 10.06
CA GLU A 194 17.57 -1.93 10.91
C GLU A 194 18.91 -1.54 10.28
N ALA A 195 19.06 -1.74 8.97
CA ALA A 195 20.27 -1.41 8.22
C ALA A 195 20.45 0.08 7.93
N SER A 196 19.42 0.90 8.17
CA SER A 196 19.43 2.33 7.87
C SER A 196 19.67 3.18 9.12
N SER A 197 20.40 4.29 8.97
CA SER A 197 20.58 5.28 10.03
C SER A 197 19.43 6.27 10.04
N SER A 198 18.91 6.58 11.23
CA SER A 198 17.91 7.63 11.40
C SER A 198 18.47 9.00 11.04
N LYS A 199 17.65 9.84 10.42
CA LYS A 199 17.93 11.25 10.16
C LYS A 199 17.32 12.18 11.20
N HIS A 200 16.53 11.62 12.14
CA HIS A 200 15.96 12.37 13.25
C HIS A 200 17.09 12.81 14.22
N PRO A 201 17.07 14.06 14.74
CA PRO A 201 18.13 14.58 15.61
C PRO A 201 18.44 13.72 16.84
N GLU A 202 17.42 13.06 17.39
CA GLU A 202 17.55 12.18 18.55
C GLU A 202 17.83 10.71 18.18
N GLY A 203 18.09 10.41 16.90
CA GLY A 203 18.32 9.06 16.44
C GLY A 203 17.09 8.15 16.44
N LYS A 204 15.90 8.70 16.71
CA LYS A 204 14.63 7.95 16.73
C LYS A 204 14.22 7.52 15.33
N LYS A 205 13.50 6.39 15.25
CA LYS A 205 12.90 5.86 14.03
C LYS A 205 11.37 5.85 14.16
N LEU A 206 10.67 5.64 13.06
CA LEU A 206 9.21 5.59 13.03
C LEU A 206 8.62 4.60 14.04
N GLN A 207 9.23 3.41 14.15
CA GLN A 207 8.79 2.37 15.07
C GLN A 207 8.91 2.76 16.55
N ASP A 208 9.75 3.74 16.91
CA ASP A 208 9.87 4.22 18.29
C ASP A 208 8.62 5.00 18.75
N PHE A 209 7.78 5.46 17.81
CA PHE A 209 6.53 6.16 18.06
C PHE A 209 5.29 5.36 17.68
N ALA A 210 5.45 4.12 17.22
CA ALA A 210 4.34 3.24 16.87
C ALA A 210 3.95 2.32 18.03
N ASP A 211 2.64 2.08 18.19
CA ASP A 211 2.11 1.07 19.11
C ASP A 211 2.14 -0.33 18.48
N LEU A 212 2.14 -0.38 17.15
CA LEU A 212 2.18 -1.61 16.37
C LEU A 212 2.98 -1.39 15.09
N VAL A 213 3.80 -2.36 14.75
CA VAL A 213 4.61 -2.34 13.52
C VAL A 213 4.20 -3.50 12.63
N LEU A 214 3.96 -3.20 11.35
CA LEU A 214 3.72 -4.16 10.29
C LEU A 214 4.90 -4.12 9.31
N ASP A 215 5.45 -5.29 9.00
CA ASP A 215 6.63 -5.44 8.14
C ASP A 215 6.24 -5.79 6.70
N THR A 216 6.70 -5.01 5.74
CA THR A 216 6.51 -5.31 4.31
C THR A 216 7.27 -6.53 3.83
N GLY A 217 8.28 -6.99 4.59
CA GLY A 217 9.19 -8.07 4.21
C GLY A 217 10.25 -7.69 3.17
N ALA A 218 10.23 -6.44 2.67
CA ALA A 218 11.18 -6.02 1.64
C ALA A 218 12.64 -6.08 2.14
N PRO A 219 13.60 -6.38 1.24
CA PRO A 219 15.01 -6.47 1.62
C PRO A 219 15.65 -5.09 1.87
N VAL A 220 16.86 -5.11 2.41
CA VAL A 220 17.71 -3.91 2.53
C VAL A 220 17.89 -3.27 1.15
N GLY A 221 17.72 -1.94 1.08
CA GLY A 221 17.80 -1.21 -0.18
C GLY A 221 16.56 -1.30 -1.07
N ASP A 222 15.55 -2.07 -0.65
CA ASP A 222 14.25 -2.22 -1.34
C ASP A 222 14.39 -2.67 -2.81
N ALA A 223 15.35 -3.55 -3.11
CA ALA A 223 15.54 -4.10 -4.45
C ALA A 223 15.78 -5.62 -4.35
N MET A 224 14.99 -6.40 -5.08
CA MET A 224 14.83 -7.84 -4.85
C MET A 224 15.59 -8.74 -5.81
N VAL A 225 16.07 -8.22 -6.94
CA VAL A 225 16.62 -9.05 -8.02
C VAL A 225 17.99 -8.57 -8.45
N ASN A 226 18.95 -9.49 -8.48
CA ASN A 226 20.25 -9.27 -9.07
C ASN A 226 20.21 -9.60 -10.57
N VAL A 227 20.75 -8.70 -11.39
CA VAL A 227 20.88 -8.90 -12.84
C VAL A 227 22.36 -8.98 -13.18
N GLU A 228 22.75 -10.00 -13.93
CA GLU A 228 24.15 -10.15 -14.36
C GLU A 228 24.64 -8.91 -15.09
N GLY A 229 25.78 -8.37 -14.68
CA GLY A 229 26.37 -7.15 -15.22
C GLY A 229 25.87 -5.84 -14.60
N LEU A 230 24.89 -5.89 -13.67
CA LEU A 230 24.54 -4.72 -12.85
C LEU A 230 25.25 -4.75 -11.50
N GLU A 231 25.75 -3.60 -11.09
CA GLU A 231 26.44 -3.44 -9.80
C GLU A 231 25.47 -3.57 -8.60
N THR A 232 24.21 -3.17 -8.78
CA THR A 232 23.20 -3.14 -7.72
C THR A 232 21.92 -3.87 -8.14
N PRO A 233 21.17 -4.45 -7.18
CA PRO A 233 19.90 -5.10 -7.47
C PRO A 233 18.85 -4.09 -7.96
N VAL A 234 17.79 -4.62 -8.57
CA VAL A 234 16.64 -3.86 -9.11
C VAL A 234 15.32 -4.42 -8.62
N ALA A 235 14.22 -3.78 -8.99
CA ALA A 235 12.85 -4.20 -8.75
C ALA A 235 12.45 -4.19 -7.27
N PRO A 236 11.77 -3.12 -6.79
CA PRO A 236 11.43 -2.95 -5.38
C PRO A 236 10.32 -3.89 -4.92
N GLY A 237 10.31 -4.19 -3.61
CA GLY A 237 9.34 -5.07 -2.95
C GLY A 237 8.44 -4.37 -1.93
N SER A 238 8.86 -3.23 -1.36
CA SER A 238 8.14 -2.58 -0.27
C SER A 238 6.71 -2.17 -0.62
N THR A 239 6.49 -1.70 -1.86
CA THR A 239 5.14 -1.38 -2.34
C THR A 239 4.27 -2.63 -2.46
N VAL A 240 4.81 -3.75 -2.93
CA VAL A 240 4.08 -5.02 -3.05
C VAL A 240 3.67 -5.53 -1.67
N GLY A 241 4.62 -5.68 -0.75
CA GLY A 241 4.35 -6.10 0.63
C GLY A 241 3.41 -5.14 1.34
N GLY A 242 3.64 -3.84 1.19
CA GLY A 242 2.79 -2.80 1.76
C GLY A 242 1.34 -2.84 1.24
N CYS A 243 1.11 -3.02 -0.06
CA CYS A 243 -0.23 -3.16 -0.62
C CYS A 243 -0.95 -4.41 -0.10
N MET A 244 -0.23 -5.51 0.11
CA MET A 244 -0.80 -6.71 0.74
C MET A 244 -1.26 -6.41 2.17
N LEU A 245 -0.44 -5.77 2.99
CA LEU A 245 -0.79 -5.35 4.36
C LEU A 245 -2.01 -4.42 4.38
N ILE A 246 -2.02 -3.37 3.54
CA ILE A 246 -3.13 -2.42 3.44
C ILE A 246 -4.44 -3.13 3.13
N ASN A 247 -4.44 -4.04 2.15
CA ASN A 247 -5.65 -4.74 1.74
C ASN A 247 -6.08 -5.80 2.75
N ALA A 248 -5.14 -6.48 3.41
CA ALA A 248 -5.45 -7.41 4.50
C ALA A 248 -6.10 -6.68 5.70
N VAL A 249 -5.49 -5.59 6.18
CA VAL A 249 -6.07 -4.76 7.25
C VAL A 249 -7.45 -4.22 6.84
N LYS A 250 -7.59 -3.72 5.61
CA LYS A 250 -8.87 -3.20 5.10
C LYS A 250 -9.97 -4.26 5.09
N ALA A 251 -9.66 -5.48 4.66
CA ALA A 251 -10.60 -6.59 4.67
C ALA A 251 -11.06 -6.94 6.09
N GLU A 252 -10.13 -7.01 7.03
CA GLU A 252 -10.38 -7.24 8.44
C GLU A 252 -11.22 -6.13 9.09
N VAL A 253 -10.96 -4.85 8.74
CA VAL A 253 -11.80 -3.71 9.19
C VAL A 253 -13.22 -3.86 8.66
N ALA A 254 -13.38 -4.16 7.36
CA ALA A 254 -14.71 -4.33 6.76
C ALA A 254 -15.52 -5.45 7.44
N GLU A 255 -14.87 -6.56 7.80
CA GLU A 255 -15.50 -7.65 8.54
C GLU A 255 -16.00 -7.18 9.92
N ARG A 256 -15.16 -6.46 10.69
CA ARG A 256 -15.50 -5.94 12.02
C ARG A 256 -16.66 -4.97 11.98
N LEU A 257 -16.63 -4.01 11.05
CA LEU A 257 -17.72 -3.07 10.86
C LEU A 257 -19.03 -3.78 10.51
N THR A 258 -18.97 -4.78 9.63
CA THR A 258 -20.13 -5.56 9.22
C THR A 258 -20.68 -6.37 10.39
N ARG A 259 -19.82 -7.02 11.16
CA ARG A 259 -20.17 -7.79 12.35
C ARG A 259 -20.79 -6.91 13.47
N ALA A 260 -20.35 -5.65 13.56
CA ALA A 260 -20.91 -4.65 14.46
C ALA A 260 -22.27 -4.06 13.99
N GLY A 261 -22.80 -4.53 12.84
CA GLY A 261 -24.07 -4.01 12.28
C GLY A 261 -23.92 -2.71 11.47
N HIS A 262 -22.70 -2.30 11.17
CA HIS A 262 -22.37 -1.11 10.39
C HIS A 262 -21.58 -1.44 9.11
N PRO A 263 -22.17 -2.23 8.16
CA PRO A 263 -21.46 -2.64 6.97
C PRO A 263 -21.01 -1.42 6.16
N PRO A 264 -19.73 -1.35 5.74
CA PRO A 264 -19.19 -0.19 5.07
C PRO A 264 -19.74 -0.04 3.64
N LYS A 265 -19.83 1.20 3.16
CA LYS A 265 -20.22 1.55 1.79
C LYS A 265 -19.03 1.41 0.87
N VAL A 266 -18.87 0.23 0.29
CA VAL A 266 -17.73 -0.09 -0.56
C VAL A 266 -17.90 0.52 -1.94
N LEU A 267 -16.89 1.27 -2.42
CA LEU A 267 -16.80 1.73 -3.81
C LEU A 267 -16.73 0.51 -4.73
N THR A 268 -17.79 0.29 -5.50
CA THR A 268 -17.99 -0.94 -6.27
C THR A 268 -18.17 -0.64 -7.75
N ALA A 269 -17.55 -1.45 -8.61
CA ALA A 269 -17.71 -1.31 -10.06
C ALA A 269 -19.11 -1.79 -10.51
N GLY A 270 -19.67 -1.11 -11.49
CA GLY A 270 -21.00 -1.46 -12.04
C GLY A 270 -21.09 -2.85 -12.66
N SER A 271 -19.96 -3.48 -12.99
CA SER A 271 -19.90 -4.87 -13.44
C SER A 271 -20.27 -5.90 -12.35
N ILE A 272 -20.22 -5.51 -11.06
CA ILE A 272 -20.52 -6.40 -9.92
C ILE A 272 -22.00 -6.26 -9.50
N CYS A 273 -22.49 -5.02 -9.35
CA CYS A 273 -23.81 -4.77 -8.75
C CYS A 273 -24.78 -3.99 -9.66
N GLY A 274 -24.43 -3.78 -10.92
CA GLY A 274 -25.19 -2.95 -11.84
C GLY A 274 -24.82 -1.45 -11.72
N ARG A 275 -25.04 -0.71 -12.81
CA ARG A 275 -24.60 0.69 -12.92
C ARG A 275 -25.30 1.61 -11.91
N GLU A 276 -26.59 1.45 -11.71
CA GLU A 276 -27.39 2.28 -10.78
C GLU A 276 -26.92 2.08 -9.34
N ARG A 277 -26.79 0.82 -8.89
CA ARG A 277 -26.34 0.52 -7.54
C ARG A 277 -24.90 0.96 -7.29
N ALA A 278 -24.01 0.83 -8.29
CA ALA A 278 -22.65 1.33 -8.19
C ALA A 278 -22.61 2.85 -8.00
N ALA A 279 -23.44 3.61 -8.70
CA ALA A 279 -23.56 5.04 -8.54
C ALA A 279 -24.10 5.42 -7.15
N GLU A 280 -25.13 4.76 -6.64
CA GLU A 280 -25.63 4.99 -5.28
C GLU A 280 -24.56 4.74 -4.21
N LEU A 281 -23.81 3.64 -4.32
CA LEU A 281 -22.73 3.32 -3.40
C LEU A 281 -21.63 4.38 -3.46
N PHE A 282 -21.26 4.82 -4.66
CA PHE A 282 -20.26 5.85 -4.87
C PHE A 282 -20.65 7.15 -4.18
N GLU A 283 -21.82 7.72 -4.51
CA GLU A 283 -22.30 8.97 -3.94
C GLU A 283 -22.44 8.88 -2.40
N SER A 284 -23.08 7.80 -1.92
CA SER A 284 -23.28 7.63 -0.47
C SER A 284 -21.97 7.43 0.30
N ALA A 285 -20.94 6.84 -0.31
CA ALA A 285 -19.61 6.70 0.28
C ALA A 285 -18.89 8.06 0.37
N TYR A 286 -18.93 8.86 -0.70
CA TYR A 286 -18.34 10.19 -0.69
C TYR A 286 -19.09 11.15 0.22
N ASP A 287 -20.42 11.07 0.32
CA ASP A 287 -21.21 11.82 1.29
C ASP A 287 -20.80 11.49 2.74
N GLU A 288 -20.58 10.21 3.05
CA GLU A 288 -20.09 9.80 4.35
C GLU A 288 -18.68 10.33 4.62
N HIS A 289 -17.79 10.17 3.63
CA HIS A 289 -16.44 10.70 3.74
C HIS A 289 -16.44 12.20 3.97
N GLY A 290 -17.25 12.96 3.21
CA GLY A 290 -17.40 14.40 3.37
C GLY A 290 -17.89 14.82 4.77
N ARG A 291 -18.86 14.09 5.33
CA ARG A 291 -19.32 14.34 6.70
C ARG A 291 -18.22 14.10 7.74
N ARG A 292 -17.47 13.01 7.62
CA ARG A 292 -16.33 12.71 8.50
C ARG A 292 -15.22 13.75 8.37
N MET A 293 -14.88 14.17 7.14
CA MET A 293 -13.90 15.23 6.90
C MET A 293 -14.35 16.57 7.50
N ALA A 294 -15.63 16.90 7.47
CA ALA A 294 -16.15 18.12 8.10
C ALA A 294 -15.87 18.17 9.61
N GLU A 295 -15.91 17.04 10.32
CA GLU A 295 -15.52 16.98 11.73
C GLU A 295 -14.04 17.26 11.95
N LEU A 296 -13.17 16.85 11.04
CA LEU A 296 -11.73 17.12 11.12
C LEU A 296 -11.36 18.59 10.93
N TYR A 297 -12.22 19.36 10.24
CA TYR A 297 -12.02 20.80 10.00
C TYR A 297 -12.85 21.70 10.92
N LYS A 298 -13.62 21.13 11.83
CA LYS A 298 -14.50 21.87 12.74
C LYS A 298 -13.67 22.71 13.71
N ASN A 299 -13.98 24.01 13.76
CA ASN A 299 -13.29 24.98 14.61
C ASN A 299 -11.81 25.29 14.26
N LEU A 300 -11.31 24.85 13.11
CA LEU A 300 -10.00 25.32 12.63
C LEU A 300 -10.05 26.84 12.40
N GLY A 301 -9.27 27.59 13.17
CA GLY A 301 -9.15 29.05 13.03
C GLY A 301 -10.15 29.91 13.83
N LEU A 302 -10.97 29.31 14.74
CA LEU A 302 -11.86 30.07 15.60
C LEU A 302 -11.25 30.40 16.99
N SER A 303 -10.02 29.98 17.27
CA SER A 303 -9.22 30.46 18.40
C SER A 303 -8.31 31.58 17.89
N GLY A 304 -8.87 32.80 17.83
CA GLY A 304 -8.11 34.01 17.67
C GLY A 304 -7.48 34.43 18.99
#